data_24a36c34351f82d9d8f458551c4fd1ce
#
_entry.id   24a36c34351f82d9d8f458551c4fd1ce
#
_cell.length_a   1.000
_cell.length_b   1.000
_cell.length_c   1.000
_cell.angle_alpha   90.00
_cell.angle_beta   90.00
_cell.angle_gamma   90.00
#
_symmetry.space_group_name_H-M   'P 1'
#
loop_
_entity.id
_entity.type
_entity.pdbx_description
1 polymer ?
#
loop_
_entity_poly.entity_id
_entity_poly.type
_entity_poly.pdbx_seq_one_letter_code
_entity_poly.pdbx_strand_id
1 'polypeptide(L)'
;MGDMQTTVGIDGCAAGWIIASVDRVVVIPKLRLCEIELVGIDMPIGLVDGPPRACDIAARKFLGRAGSSVFPAPPRAALAHSDYRAVLAAARSATGRGISKQTFNLMPKIAELDQLINPTNRHMIVEVHPECAFKMLNEGEGLPSKKTAAGQDLRRRLLADQFDIPAKPPRGAAVDDLLDAYAVLWSAQRYRRDVHQQFGDGQCDERGIEMRIVC
;
A
#
# COMPACT_ATOMS: atom_id res chain seq x y z
N MET A 1 -28.10 15.64 7.07
CA MET A 1 -27.40 14.42 6.68
C MET A 1 -25.96 14.88 6.45
N GLY A 2 -25.09 14.63 7.43
CA GLY A 2 -23.68 15.00 7.30
C GLY A 2 -23.08 14.24 6.14
N ASP A 3 -22.35 14.93 5.27
CA ASP A 3 -21.47 14.32 4.28
C ASP A 3 -20.57 13.31 4.99
N MET A 4 -20.87 12.02 4.84
CA MET A 4 -19.95 10.97 5.29
C MET A 4 -18.77 10.97 4.32
N GLN A 5 -17.77 11.72 4.75
CA GLN A 5 -16.50 11.85 4.02
C GLN A 5 -15.94 10.45 3.70
N THR A 6 -15.79 10.14 2.42
CA THR A 6 -15.45 8.79 1.95
C THR A 6 -13.97 8.51 2.11
N THR A 7 -13.61 7.73 3.14
CA THR A 7 -12.27 7.13 3.27
C THR A 7 -12.29 5.71 2.75
N VAL A 8 -11.30 5.33 1.95
CA VAL A 8 -11.15 3.98 1.40
C VAL A 8 -9.77 3.41 1.65
N GLY A 9 -9.70 2.08 1.73
CA GLY A 9 -8.46 1.31 1.69
C GLY A 9 -8.38 0.52 0.39
N ILE A 10 -7.24 0.57 -0.29
CA ILE A 10 -7.03 -0.03 -1.61
C ILE A 10 -5.84 -0.97 -1.58
N ASP A 11 -6.01 -2.16 -2.14
CA ASP A 11 -4.93 -3.10 -2.40
C ASP A 11 -4.97 -3.62 -3.84
N GLY A 12 -3.83 -4.08 -4.34
CA GLY A 12 -3.72 -4.70 -5.66
C GLY A 12 -4.15 -6.17 -5.64
N CYS A 13 -5.13 -6.55 -6.47
CA CYS A 13 -5.56 -7.94 -6.62
C CYS A 13 -5.38 -8.48 -8.05
N ALA A 14 -5.67 -9.75 -8.28
CA ALA A 14 -5.50 -10.39 -9.59
C ALA A 14 -6.35 -9.74 -10.70
N ALA A 15 -7.57 -9.28 -10.38
CA ALA A 15 -8.47 -8.64 -11.35
C ALA A 15 -8.30 -7.11 -11.45
N GLY A 16 -7.31 -6.53 -10.78
CA GLY A 16 -7.06 -5.09 -10.74
C GLY A 16 -6.86 -4.59 -9.32
N TRP A 17 -7.83 -3.90 -8.77
CA TRP A 17 -7.77 -3.29 -7.44
C TRP A 17 -8.97 -3.66 -6.61
N ILE A 18 -8.74 -4.04 -5.35
CA ILE A 18 -9.80 -4.19 -4.36
C ILE A 18 -9.88 -2.92 -3.53
N ILE A 19 -11.10 -2.39 -3.37
CA ILE A 19 -11.37 -1.15 -2.65
C ILE A 19 -12.34 -1.47 -1.52
N ALA A 20 -11.94 -1.24 -0.29
CA ALA A 20 -12.76 -1.38 0.90
C ALA A 20 -13.16 0.00 1.44
N SER A 21 -14.42 0.16 1.78
CA SER A 21 -14.97 1.23 2.61
C SER A 21 -15.69 0.62 3.82
N VAL A 22 -16.22 1.44 4.71
CA VAL A 22 -16.98 0.94 5.88
C VAL A 22 -18.19 0.11 5.42
N ASP A 23 -18.86 0.54 4.34
CA ASP A 23 -20.14 -0.03 3.92
C ASP A 23 -20.03 -1.10 2.83
N ARG A 24 -18.92 -1.16 2.11
CA ARG A 24 -18.80 -2.04 0.95
C ARG A 24 -17.36 -2.37 0.57
N VAL A 25 -17.20 -3.46 -0.15
CA VAL A 25 -15.95 -3.82 -0.84
C VAL A 25 -16.25 -4.16 -2.30
N VAL A 26 -15.42 -3.65 -3.21
CA VAL A 26 -15.56 -3.85 -4.66
C VAL A 26 -14.22 -4.15 -5.31
N VAL A 27 -14.25 -4.80 -6.48
CA VAL A 27 -13.07 -4.98 -7.33
C VAL A 27 -13.27 -4.24 -8.64
N ILE A 28 -12.26 -3.45 -9.02
CA ILE A 28 -12.26 -2.70 -10.27
C ILE A 28 -11.00 -3.01 -11.09
N PRO A 29 -11.08 -3.06 -12.43
CA PRO A 29 -9.93 -3.44 -13.27
C PRO A 29 -8.89 -2.33 -13.40
N LYS A 30 -9.29 -1.07 -13.26
CA LYS A 30 -8.43 0.11 -13.33
C LYS A 30 -8.74 1.07 -12.20
N LEU A 31 -7.68 1.63 -11.60
CA LEU A 31 -7.80 2.57 -10.48
C LEU A 31 -8.48 3.88 -10.92
N ARG A 32 -9.43 4.33 -10.10
CA ARG A 32 -10.11 5.62 -10.25
C ARG A 32 -10.25 6.25 -8.88
N LEU A 33 -9.93 7.52 -8.76
CA LEU A 33 -9.90 8.26 -7.49
C LEU A 33 -10.94 9.38 -7.44
N CYS A 34 -12.04 9.24 -8.20
CA CYS A 34 -13.13 10.23 -8.23
C CYS A 34 -13.98 10.11 -6.96
N GLU A 35 -14.44 11.23 -6.43
CA GLU A 35 -15.40 11.31 -5.31
C GLU A 35 -14.92 10.66 -4.00
N ILE A 36 -13.60 10.53 -3.82
CA ILE A 36 -12.99 9.98 -2.61
C ILE A 36 -12.19 11.11 -1.94
N GLU A 37 -12.38 11.30 -0.65
CA GLU A 37 -11.69 12.35 0.09
C GLU A 37 -10.34 11.91 0.66
N LEU A 38 -10.24 10.63 1.04
CA LEU A 38 -8.99 10.06 1.51
C LEU A 38 -8.83 8.62 1.05
N VAL A 39 -7.70 8.35 0.43
CA VAL A 39 -7.29 7.05 -0.07
C VAL A 39 -6.08 6.56 0.72
N GLY A 40 -6.22 5.45 1.44
CA GLY A 40 -5.07 4.62 1.80
C GLY A 40 -4.82 3.62 0.69
N ILE A 41 -3.57 3.35 0.35
CA ILE A 41 -3.25 2.38 -0.70
C ILE A 41 -1.98 1.59 -0.37
N ASP A 42 -2.03 0.25 -0.55
CA ASP A 42 -0.84 -0.62 -0.44
C ASP A 42 -0.03 -0.59 -1.73
N MET A 43 0.58 0.57 -1.99
CA MET A 43 1.44 0.76 -3.16
C MET A 43 2.41 1.90 -2.91
N PRO A 44 3.69 1.80 -3.35
CA PRO A 44 4.66 2.87 -3.18
C PRO A 44 4.21 4.20 -3.79
N ILE A 45 4.29 5.27 -2.98
CA ILE A 45 4.02 6.66 -3.38
C ILE A 45 5.30 7.49 -3.26
N GLY A 46 5.63 8.24 -4.32
CA GLY A 46 6.90 8.95 -4.42
C GLY A 46 8.04 7.99 -4.77
N LEU A 47 8.64 8.20 -5.94
CA LEU A 47 9.67 7.34 -6.50
C LEU A 47 10.91 8.15 -6.82
N VAL A 48 12.08 7.65 -6.44
CA VAL A 48 13.36 8.35 -6.62
C VAL A 48 14.35 7.50 -7.43
N ASP A 49 15.13 8.16 -8.25
CA ASP A 49 16.28 7.58 -8.95
C ASP A 49 17.52 7.82 -8.06
N GLY A 50 17.70 6.93 -7.05
CA GLY A 50 18.74 7.12 -6.05
C GLY A 50 18.72 6.09 -4.92
N PRO A 51 19.09 6.51 -3.69
CA PRO A 51 19.08 5.63 -2.53
C PRO A 51 17.65 5.15 -2.20
N PRO A 52 17.52 4.03 -1.45
CA PRO A 52 16.22 3.57 -0.98
C PRO A 52 15.50 4.65 -0.18
N ARG A 53 14.18 4.72 -0.28
CA ARG A 53 13.34 5.63 0.49
C ARG A 53 13.50 5.38 1.99
N ALA A 54 13.61 6.45 2.78
CA ALA A 54 13.74 6.36 4.24
C ALA A 54 12.54 5.65 4.89
N CYS A 55 11.34 5.83 4.33
CA CYS A 55 10.11 5.18 4.80
C CYS A 55 10.18 3.65 4.64
N ASP A 56 10.70 3.12 3.52
CA ASP A 56 10.88 1.68 3.32
C ASP A 56 11.84 1.10 4.37
N ILE A 57 12.95 1.80 4.63
CA ILE A 57 13.95 1.37 5.63
C ILE A 57 13.34 1.35 7.03
N ALA A 58 12.60 2.40 7.41
CA ALA A 58 11.98 2.52 8.71
C ALA A 58 10.87 1.47 8.92
N ALA A 59 10.00 1.25 7.92
CA ALA A 59 8.96 0.22 7.96
C ALA A 59 9.55 -1.19 8.08
N ARG A 60 10.62 -1.50 7.33
CA ARG A 60 11.35 -2.78 7.47
C ARG A 60 11.91 -2.98 8.88
N LYS A 61 12.50 -1.94 9.45
CA LYS A 61 13.02 -1.98 10.83
C LYS A 61 11.89 -2.21 11.83
N PHE A 62 10.77 -1.52 11.67
CA PHE A 62 9.58 -1.70 12.52
C PHE A 62 9.06 -3.13 12.45
N LEU A 63 8.96 -3.72 11.26
CA LEU A 63 8.45 -5.09 11.08
C LEU A 63 9.43 -6.18 11.58
N GLY A 64 10.72 -5.89 11.71
CA GLY A 64 11.71 -6.86 12.18
C GLY A 64 11.78 -8.10 11.29
N ARG A 65 11.40 -9.27 11.81
CA ARG A 65 11.43 -10.55 11.07
C ARG A 65 10.56 -10.52 9.80
N ALA A 66 9.44 -9.79 9.83
CA ALA A 66 8.54 -9.62 8.69
C ALA A 66 8.98 -8.49 7.73
N GLY A 67 10.11 -7.83 7.97
CA GLY A 67 10.60 -6.71 7.17
C GLY A 67 10.84 -7.03 5.70
N SER A 68 11.02 -8.31 5.33
CA SER A 68 11.12 -8.72 3.93
C SER A 68 9.82 -8.51 3.13
N SER A 69 8.68 -8.29 3.79
CA SER A 69 7.41 -7.94 3.12
C SER A 69 7.43 -6.54 2.52
N VAL A 70 8.19 -5.62 3.09
CA VAL A 70 8.43 -4.29 2.49
C VAL A 70 9.52 -4.44 1.44
N PHE A 71 9.15 -4.49 0.19
CA PHE A 71 10.15 -4.47 -0.90
C PHE A 71 10.53 -3.01 -1.22
N PRO A 72 11.78 -2.75 -1.63
CA PRO A 72 12.17 -1.40 -2.05
C PRO A 72 11.34 -0.95 -3.25
N ALA A 73 10.84 0.28 -3.21
CA ALA A 73 10.15 0.87 -4.35
C ALA A 73 11.08 0.88 -5.58
N PRO A 74 10.56 0.66 -6.80
CA PRO A 74 11.36 0.79 -8.00
C PRO A 74 11.77 2.25 -8.21
N PRO A 75 12.93 2.52 -8.82
CA PRO A 75 13.26 3.87 -9.26
C PRO A 75 12.31 4.32 -10.36
N ARG A 76 12.02 5.62 -10.44
CA ARG A 76 11.09 6.19 -11.42
C ARG A 76 11.50 5.88 -12.85
N ALA A 77 12.79 5.95 -13.18
CA ALA A 77 13.34 5.63 -14.49
C ALA A 77 12.95 4.21 -14.96
N ALA A 78 12.78 3.26 -14.04
CA ALA A 78 12.40 1.91 -14.38
C ALA A 78 10.97 1.79 -14.92
N LEU A 79 10.06 2.71 -14.56
CA LEU A 79 8.65 2.70 -15.02
C LEU A 79 8.50 2.94 -16.54
N ALA A 80 9.50 3.49 -17.20
CA ALA A 80 9.50 3.69 -18.65
C ALA A 80 9.62 2.40 -19.46
N HIS A 81 9.87 1.25 -18.79
CA HIS A 81 10.14 -0.03 -19.43
C HIS A 81 9.14 -1.11 -19.01
N SER A 82 8.81 -2.03 -19.92
CA SER A 82 7.92 -3.18 -19.68
C SER A 82 8.63 -4.55 -19.73
N ASP A 83 9.81 -4.60 -20.32
CA ASP A 83 10.65 -5.81 -20.34
C ASP A 83 11.53 -5.90 -19.09
N TYR A 84 11.61 -7.10 -18.47
CA TYR A 84 12.34 -7.28 -17.22
C TYR A 84 13.82 -6.93 -17.31
N ARG A 85 14.49 -7.22 -18.44
CA ARG A 85 15.92 -6.92 -18.62
C ARG A 85 16.15 -5.41 -18.74
N ALA A 86 15.28 -4.72 -19.48
CA ALA A 86 15.32 -3.26 -19.63
C ALA A 86 15.05 -2.57 -18.29
N VAL A 87 14.02 -3.01 -17.57
CA VAL A 87 13.72 -2.53 -16.21
C VAL A 87 14.90 -2.74 -15.27
N LEU A 88 15.51 -3.92 -15.29
CA LEU A 88 16.65 -4.23 -14.43
C LEU A 88 17.89 -3.37 -14.78
N ALA A 89 18.12 -3.10 -16.06
CA ALA A 89 19.20 -2.23 -16.52
C ALA A 89 18.97 -0.78 -16.07
N ALA A 90 17.75 -0.25 -16.28
CA ALA A 90 17.38 1.09 -15.82
C ALA A 90 17.49 1.24 -14.31
N ALA A 91 17.01 0.26 -13.53
CA ALA A 91 17.12 0.27 -12.08
C ALA A 91 18.59 0.27 -11.61
N ARG A 92 19.44 -0.55 -12.21
CA ARG A 92 20.88 -0.58 -11.90
C ARG A 92 21.57 0.73 -12.24
N SER A 93 21.22 1.33 -13.38
CA SER A 93 21.76 2.63 -13.78
C SER A 93 21.38 3.73 -12.79
N ALA A 94 20.12 3.77 -12.36
CA ALA A 94 19.60 4.81 -11.49
C ALA A 94 20.03 4.66 -10.01
N THR A 95 20.19 3.41 -9.52
CA THR A 95 20.33 3.15 -8.08
C THR A 95 21.55 2.30 -7.71
N GLY A 96 22.29 1.77 -8.69
CA GLY A 96 23.31 0.74 -8.48
C GLY A 96 22.76 -0.64 -8.10
N ARG A 97 21.45 -0.82 -8.02
CA ARG A 97 20.76 -2.05 -7.55
C ARG A 97 19.74 -2.53 -8.56
N GLY A 98 19.52 -3.86 -8.56
CA GLY A 98 18.43 -4.44 -9.31
C GLY A 98 17.11 -4.39 -8.53
N ILE A 99 16.01 -4.75 -9.20
CA ILE A 99 14.72 -4.96 -8.58
C ILE A 99 14.38 -6.46 -8.50
N SER A 100 13.54 -6.81 -7.53
CA SER A 100 13.04 -8.18 -7.40
C SER A 100 12.00 -8.49 -8.49
N LYS A 101 11.79 -9.79 -8.76
CA LYS A 101 10.69 -10.25 -9.62
C LYS A 101 9.34 -9.80 -9.09
N GLN A 102 9.18 -9.77 -7.76
CA GLN A 102 7.95 -9.30 -7.11
C GLN A 102 7.71 -7.81 -7.41
N THR A 103 8.72 -6.96 -7.23
CA THR A 103 8.64 -5.54 -7.58
C THR A 103 8.29 -5.36 -9.06
N PHE A 104 8.95 -6.12 -9.96
CA PHE A 104 8.64 -6.07 -11.38
C PHE A 104 7.18 -6.39 -11.70
N ASN A 105 6.61 -7.41 -11.06
CA ASN A 105 5.21 -7.79 -11.26
C ASN A 105 4.22 -6.73 -10.76
N LEU A 106 4.61 -5.88 -9.82
CA LEU A 106 3.80 -4.76 -9.30
C LEU A 106 3.97 -3.46 -10.10
N MET A 107 5.01 -3.36 -10.94
CA MET A 107 5.29 -2.12 -11.69
C MET A 107 4.12 -1.58 -12.50
N PRO A 108 3.29 -2.40 -13.18
CA PRO A 108 2.12 -1.86 -13.89
C PRO A 108 1.16 -1.11 -12.97
N LYS A 109 0.95 -1.62 -11.74
CA LYS A 109 0.08 -0.97 -10.74
C LYS A 109 0.74 0.29 -10.16
N ILE A 110 2.04 0.22 -9.89
CA ILE A 110 2.81 1.38 -9.41
C ILE A 110 2.77 2.49 -10.47
N ALA A 111 2.96 2.16 -11.76
CA ALA A 111 2.89 3.13 -12.85
C ALA A 111 1.48 3.72 -13.01
N GLU A 112 0.43 2.91 -12.87
CA GLU A 112 -0.96 3.36 -12.92
C GLU A 112 -1.25 4.37 -11.80
N LEU A 113 -0.85 4.07 -10.57
CA LEU A 113 -1.00 4.97 -9.42
C LEU A 113 -0.18 6.25 -9.62
N ASP A 114 1.09 6.13 -10.00
CA ASP A 114 2.00 7.27 -10.19
C ASP A 114 1.48 8.27 -11.21
N GLN A 115 0.80 7.81 -12.27
CA GLN A 115 0.16 8.66 -13.28
C GLN A 115 -1.09 9.39 -12.75
N LEU A 116 -1.79 8.81 -11.79
CA LEU A 116 -2.99 9.41 -11.19
C LEU A 116 -2.66 10.48 -10.16
N ILE A 117 -1.49 10.38 -9.49
CA ILE A 117 -1.09 11.34 -8.46
C ILE A 117 -0.59 12.63 -9.12
N ASN A 118 -1.17 13.75 -8.68
CA ASN A 118 -0.86 15.10 -9.17
C ASN A 118 -0.89 16.10 -8.00
N PRO A 119 -0.47 17.37 -8.21
CA PRO A 119 -0.45 18.38 -7.14
C PRO A 119 -1.80 18.64 -6.46
N THR A 120 -2.92 18.39 -7.15
CA THR A 120 -4.26 18.69 -6.62
C THR A 120 -4.81 17.56 -5.74
N ASN A 121 -4.37 16.30 -5.93
CA ASN A 121 -4.89 15.14 -5.21
C ASN A 121 -3.87 14.43 -4.30
N ARG A 122 -2.57 14.74 -4.39
CA ARG A 122 -1.53 14.06 -3.61
C ARG A 122 -1.74 14.10 -2.09
N HIS A 123 -2.43 15.13 -1.58
CA HIS A 123 -2.74 15.26 -0.17
C HIS A 123 -3.85 14.32 0.32
N MET A 124 -4.64 13.78 -0.63
CA MET A 124 -5.74 12.85 -0.37
C MET A 124 -5.31 11.38 -0.48
N ILE A 125 -4.04 11.10 -0.79
CA ILE A 125 -3.58 9.74 -1.04
C ILE A 125 -2.39 9.46 -0.14
N VAL A 126 -2.48 8.40 0.66
CA VAL A 126 -1.42 7.99 1.58
C VAL A 126 -1.02 6.54 1.35
N GLU A 127 0.29 6.30 1.33
CA GLU A 127 0.83 4.94 1.28
C GLU A 127 0.64 4.26 2.63
N VAL A 128 0.12 3.05 2.60
CA VAL A 128 -0.02 2.17 3.77
C VAL A 128 0.64 0.84 3.47
N HIS A 129 1.29 0.25 4.45
CA HIS A 129 1.77 -1.12 4.36
C HIS A 129 0.95 -2.03 5.29
N PRO A 130 0.16 -3.00 4.77
CA PRO A 130 -0.77 -3.81 5.57
C PRO A 130 -0.11 -4.53 6.75
N GLU A 131 1.09 -5.08 6.58
CA GLU A 131 1.79 -5.75 7.69
C GLU A 131 2.17 -4.78 8.82
N CYS A 132 2.43 -3.49 8.51
CA CYS A 132 2.63 -2.47 9.54
C CYS A 132 1.32 -2.21 10.29
N ALA A 133 0.21 -2.08 9.57
CA ALA A 133 -1.12 -1.91 10.15
C ALA A 133 -1.49 -3.10 11.06
N PHE A 134 -1.30 -4.34 10.58
CA PHE A 134 -1.57 -5.53 11.39
C PHE A 134 -0.68 -5.64 12.61
N LYS A 135 0.60 -5.28 12.51
CA LYS A 135 1.49 -5.26 13.68
C LYS A 135 1.01 -4.23 14.71
N MET A 136 0.55 -3.06 14.28
CA MET A 136 -0.04 -2.07 15.18
C MET A 136 -1.33 -2.59 15.83
N LEU A 137 -2.23 -3.19 15.05
CA LEU A 137 -3.46 -3.82 15.54
C LEU A 137 -3.19 -4.93 16.55
N ASN A 138 -2.07 -5.64 16.41
CA ASN A 138 -1.63 -6.71 17.31
C ASN A 138 -0.66 -6.21 18.38
N GLU A 139 -0.82 -4.96 18.83
CA GLU A 139 -0.07 -4.34 19.94
C GLU A 139 1.47 -4.41 19.78
N GLY A 140 1.95 -4.41 18.54
CA GLY A 140 3.37 -4.49 18.21
C GLY A 140 3.92 -5.92 18.09
N GLU A 141 3.12 -6.92 18.39
CA GLU A 141 3.51 -8.32 18.26
C GLU A 141 3.49 -8.81 16.81
N GLY A 142 4.37 -9.74 16.49
CA GLY A 142 4.43 -10.35 15.16
C GLY A 142 3.22 -11.25 14.88
N LEU A 143 2.87 -11.38 13.59
CA LEU A 143 1.78 -12.24 13.15
C LEU A 143 2.28 -13.49 12.42
N PRO A 144 1.52 -14.60 12.46
CA PRO A 144 1.74 -15.73 11.56
C PRO A 144 1.61 -15.31 10.09
N SER A 145 2.21 -16.10 9.20
CA SER A 145 2.15 -15.83 7.74
C SER A 145 0.70 -15.71 7.25
N LYS A 146 0.41 -14.67 6.47
CA LYS A 146 -0.89 -14.47 5.83
C LYS A 146 -1.29 -15.59 4.84
N LYS A 147 -0.35 -16.46 4.47
CA LYS A 147 -0.60 -17.63 3.64
C LYS A 147 -1.16 -18.84 4.43
N THR A 148 -1.21 -18.77 5.76
CA THR A 148 -1.77 -19.83 6.62
C THR A 148 -3.16 -19.46 7.11
N ALA A 149 -4.01 -20.46 7.35
CA ALA A 149 -5.34 -20.24 7.93
C ALA A 149 -5.25 -19.47 9.26
N ALA A 150 -4.35 -19.87 10.16
CA ALA A 150 -4.15 -19.19 11.45
C ALA A 150 -3.77 -17.72 11.28
N GLY A 151 -2.92 -17.39 10.28
CA GLY A 151 -2.55 -16.02 9.97
C GLY A 151 -3.70 -15.18 9.40
N GLN A 152 -4.53 -15.77 8.56
CA GLN A 152 -5.73 -15.12 8.02
C GLN A 152 -6.80 -14.93 9.10
N ASP A 153 -7.05 -15.95 9.93
CA ASP A 153 -8.01 -15.87 11.04
C ASP A 153 -7.62 -14.81 12.07
N LEU A 154 -6.34 -14.70 12.41
CA LEU A 154 -5.88 -13.65 13.32
C LEU A 154 -6.11 -12.26 12.72
N ARG A 155 -5.72 -12.04 11.46
CA ARG A 155 -5.93 -10.74 10.78
C ARG A 155 -7.41 -10.37 10.72
N ARG A 156 -8.28 -11.34 10.44
CA ARG A 156 -9.74 -11.12 10.44
C ARG A 156 -10.25 -10.73 11.83
N ARG A 157 -9.82 -11.42 12.89
CA ARG A 157 -10.20 -11.06 14.27
C ARG A 157 -9.75 -9.66 14.66
N LEU A 158 -8.51 -9.28 14.32
CA LEU A 158 -7.98 -7.94 14.63
C LEU A 158 -8.76 -6.80 13.97
N LEU A 159 -9.40 -7.07 12.85
CA LEU A 159 -10.22 -6.10 12.13
C LEU A 159 -11.70 -6.14 12.48
N ALA A 160 -12.18 -7.24 13.10
CA ALA A 160 -13.61 -7.50 13.34
C ALA A 160 -14.30 -6.46 14.25
N ASP A 161 -13.53 -5.84 15.18
CA ASP A 161 -14.06 -4.80 16.06
C ASP A 161 -14.27 -3.45 15.32
N GLN A 162 -13.71 -3.32 14.12
CA GLN A 162 -13.74 -2.07 13.34
C GLN A 162 -14.65 -2.17 12.11
N PHE A 163 -14.76 -3.38 11.52
CA PHE A 163 -15.41 -3.57 10.22
C PHE A 163 -16.20 -4.87 10.16
N ASP A 164 -17.35 -4.83 9.49
CA ASP A 164 -18.08 -6.03 9.05
C ASP A 164 -17.46 -6.55 7.75
N ILE A 165 -16.48 -7.45 7.89
CA ILE A 165 -15.70 -7.96 6.76
C ILE A 165 -16.44 -9.14 6.12
N PRO A 166 -16.73 -9.13 4.82
CA PRO A 166 -17.37 -10.24 4.13
C PRO A 166 -16.62 -11.56 4.35
N ALA A 167 -17.36 -12.65 4.53
CA ALA A 167 -16.78 -13.99 4.72
C ALA A 167 -15.94 -14.44 3.53
N LYS A 168 -16.29 -13.99 2.31
CA LYS A 168 -15.59 -14.31 1.07
C LYS A 168 -15.20 -13.01 0.34
N PRO A 169 -14.01 -12.98 -0.28
CA PRO A 169 -13.62 -11.84 -1.10
C PRO A 169 -14.52 -11.73 -2.35
N PRO A 170 -14.66 -10.53 -2.93
CA PRO A 170 -15.26 -10.36 -4.24
C PRO A 170 -14.51 -11.16 -5.32
N ARG A 171 -15.22 -11.49 -6.40
CA ARG A 171 -14.60 -12.21 -7.53
C ARG A 171 -13.39 -11.46 -8.07
N GLY A 172 -12.26 -12.14 -8.19
CA GLY A 172 -11.01 -11.60 -8.71
C GLY A 172 -10.04 -11.10 -7.65
N ALA A 173 -10.41 -11.21 -6.37
CA ALA A 173 -9.52 -10.96 -5.23
C ALA A 173 -9.35 -12.24 -4.38
N ALA A 174 -8.22 -12.35 -3.68
CA ALA A 174 -7.95 -13.38 -2.70
C ALA A 174 -8.35 -12.93 -1.29
N VAL A 175 -8.32 -13.85 -0.32
CA VAL A 175 -8.64 -13.53 1.09
C VAL A 175 -7.63 -12.56 1.69
N ASP A 176 -6.35 -12.73 1.35
CA ASP A 176 -5.30 -11.81 1.80
C ASP A 176 -5.49 -10.39 1.21
N ASP A 177 -5.85 -10.26 -0.08
CA ASP A 177 -6.15 -8.95 -0.68
C ASP A 177 -7.32 -8.24 0.04
N LEU A 178 -8.36 -9.00 0.41
CA LEU A 178 -9.50 -8.46 1.17
C LEU A 178 -9.08 -7.92 2.54
N LEU A 179 -8.30 -8.71 3.28
CA LEU A 179 -7.85 -8.33 4.63
C LEU A 179 -6.86 -7.17 4.57
N ASP A 180 -5.97 -7.17 3.58
CA ASP A 180 -5.00 -6.10 3.36
C ASP A 180 -5.73 -4.78 3.01
N ALA A 181 -6.77 -4.79 2.16
CA ALA A 181 -7.57 -3.60 1.86
C ALA A 181 -8.27 -3.01 3.11
N TYR A 182 -8.78 -3.86 4.01
CA TYR A 182 -9.36 -3.37 5.28
C TYR A 182 -8.31 -2.87 6.27
N ALA A 183 -7.12 -3.47 6.33
CA ALA A 183 -6.01 -2.95 7.15
C ALA A 183 -5.53 -1.59 6.63
N VAL A 184 -5.53 -1.40 5.31
CA VAL A 184 -5.25 -0.12 4.66
C VAL A 184 -6.33 0.92 4.99
N LEU A 185 -7.61 0.55 4.96
CA LEU A 185 -8.72 1.41 5.37
C LEU A 185 -8.57 1.85 6.84
N TRP A 186 -8.24 0.92 7.73
CA TRP A 186 -8.02 1.22 9.14
C TRP A 186 -6.91 2.25 9.33
N SER A 187 -5.78 2.10 8.64
CA SER A 187 -4.67 3.05 8.70
C SER A 187 -5.04 4.42 8.12
N ALA A 188 -5.78 4.45 7.02
CA ALA A 188 -6.26 5.70 6.42
C ALA A 188 -7.21 6.45 7.37
N GLN A 189 -8.09 5.74 8.08
CA GLN A 189 -8.96 6.35 9.09
C GLN A 189 -8.17 6.92 10.28
N ARG A 190 -7.08 6.26 10.69
CA ARG A 190 -6.16 6.76 11.73
C ARG A 190 -5.42 8.00 11.26
N TYR A 191 -4.93 7.98 10.02
CA TYR A 191 -4.31 9.15 9.38
C TYR A 191 -5.24 10.36 9.39
N ARG A 192 -6.50 10.17 9.00
CA ARG A 192 -7.52 11.23 9.02
C ARG A 192 -7.77 11.82 10.41
N ARG A 193 -7.66 10.99 11.46
CA ARG A 193 -7.86 11.41 12.87
C ARG A 193 -6.59 11.93 13.53
N ASP A 194 -5.47 11.97 12.80
CA ASP A 194 -4.14 12.35 13.29
C ASP A 194 -3.66 11.50 14.48
N VAL A 195 -3.97 10.19 14.46
CA VAL A 195 -3.56 9.21 15.49
C VAL A 195 -2.77 8.05 14.89
N HIS A 196 -2.19 8.28 13.71
CA HIS A 196 -1.40 7.31 12.96
C HIS A 196 0.08 7.32 13.40
N GLN A 197 0.78 6.23 13.11
CA GLN A 197 2.24 6.20 13.07
C GLN A 197 2.71 6.44 11.64
N GLN A 198 3.73 7.28 11.49
CA GLN A 198 4.35 7.56 10.18
C GLN A 198 5.79 7.06 10.16
N PHE A 199 6.17 6.45 9.04
CA PHE A 199 7.54 6.13 8.68
C PHE A 199 7.97 7.04 7.53
N GLY A 200 9.16 7.63 7.63
CA GLY A 200 9.70 8.58 6.67
C GLY A 200 10.35 9.75 7.41
N ASP A 201 11.05 10.58 6.68
CA ASP A 201 11.82 11.73 7.19
C ASP A 201 11.41 13.05 6.53
N GLY A 202 10.27 13.09 5.83
CA GLY A 202 9.77 14.26 5.11
C GLY A 202 10.39 14.45 3.73
N GLN A 203 11.22 13.50 3.25
CA GLN A 203 11.77 13.59 1.90
C GLN A 203 10.66 13.51 0.85
N CYS A 204 10.80 14.32 -0.19
CA CYS A 204 9.93 14.28 -1.37
C CYS A 204 10.71 13.77 -2.58
N ASP A 205 9.98 13.17 -3.53
CA ASP A 205 10.52 12.85 -4.85
C ASP A 205 10.65 14.12 -5.73
N GLU A 206 11.15 13.96 -6.95
CA GLU A 206 11.33 15.04 -7.93
C GLU A 206 10.04 15.79 -8.31
N ARG A 207 8.88 15.16 -8.09
CA ARG A 207 7.55 15.75 -8.32
C ARG A 207 6.99 16.45 -7.08
N GLY A 208 7.77 16.53 -5.98
CA GLY A 208 7.33 17.07 -4.71
C GLY A 208 6.31 16.19 -3.99
N ILE A 209 6.31 14.88 -4.24
CA ILE A 209 5.45 13.90 -3.58
C ILE A 209 6.23 13.37 -2.37
N GLU A 210 5.68 13.57 -1.17
CA GLU A 210 6.29 13.08 0.06
C GLU A 210 6.31 11.54 0.10
N MET A 211 7.48 11.00 0.44
CA MET A 211 7.69 9.55 0.59
C MET A 211 7.50 9.15 2.05
N ARG A 212 6.33 8.64 2.37
CA ARG A 212 5.98 8.18 3.72
C ARG A 212 5.09 6.94 3.66
N ILE A 213 5.16 6.10 4.70
CA ILE A 213 4.23 5.00 4.95
C ILE A 213 3.52 5.30 6.27
N VAL A 214 2.19 5.14 6.32
CA VAL A 214 1.38 5.36 7.53
C VAL A 214 0.71 4.08 8.00
N CYS A 215 0.43 3.98 9.32
CA CYS A 215 -0.37 2.88 9.91
C CYS A 215 -1.05 3.29 11.23
#